data_f039a8fa1ab698b166d1b09bfe9058a3
#
_entry.id   f039a8fa1ab698b166d1b09bfe9058a3
#
_cell.length_a   1.000
_cell.length_b   1.000
_cell.length_c   1.000
_cell.angle_alpha   90.00
_cell.angle_beta   90.00
_cell.angle_gamma   90.00
#
_symmetry.space_group_name_H-M   'P 1'
#
loop_
_entity.id
_entity.type
_entity.pdbx_description
1 polymer ?
#
loop_
_entity_poly.entity_id
_entity_poly.type
_entity_poly.pdbx_seq_one_letter_code
_entity_poly.pdbx_strand_id
1 'polypeptide(L)'
;MLKWILLFITLILLIPSALASDLIPPTAEKSTQFIVIGDMPYTDTEYALLEHPDGAIAKAIKALNPPVLIHLGDFKKGRLSCTDELYKDSYRQIAHLNPHKTVYTPGDNDWTDCDRFNMSTRYDELERLNTLRQIFFHQDQFQLTKNIPGLIRQEGLIENALWKIGPVVFATLHIPGTNNGRNEILRSNLEAALDEADYRDQSNEKWLQQLFAAAESAQAVVIVFHADLFDFDHDKPACSAENRTECDGYRMLRDLIKSTATQFKKPVLVIHGDTLAYCLNQPYTEIPNLWRLNASGDYKYIDASQVLFDPENKAMPFTVTGLHDQKPAPAVCDDSIFGFVTQPPLMK
;
A
#
# COMPACT_ATOMS: atom_id res chain seq x y z
N MET A 1 17.34 -92.63 31.98
CA MET A 1 17.92 -91.28 31.95
C MET A 1 17.52 -90.58 30.63
N LEU A 2 16.49 -89.80 30.67
CA LEU A 2 15.84 -89.24 29.49
C LEU A 2 16.30 -87.75 29.34
N LYS A 3 17.03 -87.47 28.27
CA LYS A 3 17.47 -86.09 27.97
C LYS A 3 16.38 -85.34 27.18
N TRP A 4 15.88 -84.28 27.76
CA TRP A 4 14.95 -83.32 27.07
C TRP A 4 15.79 -82.40 26.26
N ILE A 5 15.53 -82.29 24.95
CA ILE A 5 16.07 -81.31 24.04
C ILE A 5 15.01 -80.19 23.90
N LEU A 6 15.31 -78.97 24.40
CA LEU A 6 14.50 -77.82 24.24
C LEU A 6 14.81 -77.17 22.87
N LEU A 7 13.81 -77.16 21.99
CA LEU A 7 13.86 -76.51 20.72
C LEU A 7 13.45 -75.05 20.92
N PHE A 8 14.38 -74.08 20.75
CA PHE A 8 14.08 -72.68 20.71
C PHE A 8 13.57 -72.30 19.30
N ILE A 9 12.28 -72.01 19.18
CA ILE A 9 11.71 -71.44 17.96
C ILE A 9 11.90 -69.92 18.05
N THR A 10 12.81 -69.39 17.23
CA THR A 10 13.01 -67.95 17.06
C THR A 10 11.91 -67.37 16.13
N LEU A 11 10.94 -66.65 16.72
CA LEU A 11 9.89 -65.99 16.00
C LEU A 11 10.49 -64.69 15.43
N ILE A 12 10.75 -64.63 14.11
CA ILE A 12 11.14 -63.41 13.40
C ILE A 12 9.89 -62.62 13.17
N LEU A 13 9.70 -61.52 13.94
CA LEU A 13 8.70 -60.52 13.71
C LEU A 13 9.13 -59.67 12.49
N LEU A 14 8.50 -59.88 11.36
CA LEU A 14 8.53 -58.97 10.21
C LEU A 14 7.79 -57.69 10.57
N ILE A 15 8.54 -56.64 10.85
CA ILE A 15 8.00 -55.29 10.97
C ILE A 15 7.70 -54.79 9.54
N PRO A 16 6.46 -54.42 9.20
CA PRO A 16 6.19 -53.81 7.89
C PRO A 16 6.88 -52.44 7.87
N SER A 17 7.73 -52.22 6.86
CA SER A 17 8.31 -50.94 6.53
C SER A 17 7.15 -49.96 6.31
N ALA A 18 6.94 -49.07 7.27
CA ALA A 18 6.07 -47.93 7.08
C ALA A 18 6.57 -47.14 5.85
N LEU A 19 5.70 -47.01 4.88
CA LEU A 19 5.85 -46.10 3.75
C LEU A 19 6.22 -44.71 4.31
N ALA A 20 7.46 -44.29 4.10
CA ALA A 20 7.85 -42.93 4.23
C ALA A 20 6.97 -42.17 3.21
N SER A 21 5.89 -41.55 3.68
CA SER A 21 5.20 -40.54 2.90
C SER A 21 6.25 -39.46 2.60
N ASP A 22 6.63 -39.39 1.32
CA ASP A 22 7.37 -38.25 0.80
C ASP A 22 6.61 -37.00 1.22
N LEU A 23 7.06 -36.39 2.31
CA LEU A 23 6.72 -35.02 2.66
C LEU A 23 7.30 -34.19 1.51
N ILE A 24 6.49 -33.92 0.49
CA ILE A 24 6.74 -32.85 -0.49
C ILE A 24 6.99 -31.63 0.37
N PRO A 25 8.20 -31.07 0.40
CA PRO A 25 8.42 -29.82 1.12
C PRO A 25 7.41 -28.83 0.55
N PRO A 26 6.76 -27.99 1.38
CA PRO A 26 5.86 -26.98 0.86
C PRO A 26 6.63 -26.24 -0.21
N THR A 27 6.15 -26.29 -1.45
CA THR A 27 6.68 -25.49 -2.54
C THR A 27 6.58 -24.05 -2.05
N ALA A 28 7.72 -23.47 -1.65
CA ALA A 28 7.77 -22.06 -1.31
C ALA A 28 7.13 -21.34 -2.50
N GLU A 29 6.06 -20.60 -2.26
CA GLU A 29 5.49 -19.76 -3.30
C GLU A 29 6.62 -18.87 -3.81
N LYS A 30 7.10 -19.17 -5.01
CA LYS A 30 8.28 -18.51 -5.58
C LYS A 30 8.00 -17.04 -5.89
N SER A 31 6.76 -16.66 -6.04
CA SER A 31 6.34 -15.31 -6.41
C SER A 31 5.23 -14.80 -5.49
N THR A 32 5.14 -13.48 -5.33
CA THR A 32 4.08 -12.81 -4.58
C THR A 32 3.37 -11.82 -5.50
N GLN A 33 2.04 -11.95 -5.57
CA GLN A 33 1.18 -11.09 -6.37
C GLN A 33 0.23 -10.32 -5.47
N PHE A 34 0.01 -9.03 -5.78
CA PHE A 34 -0.94 -8.17 -5.09
C PHE A 34 -1.43 -7.05 -6.00
N ILE A 35 -2.48 -6.36 -5.57
CA ILE A 35 -3.11 -5.26 -6.32
C ILE A 35 -2.93 -3.96 -5.56
N VAL A 36 -2.69 -2.88 -6.31
CA VAL A 36 -2.63 -1.51 -5.82
C VAL A 36 -3.62 -0.66 -6.60
N ILE A 37 -4.33 0.21 -5.90
CA ILE A 37 -5.27 1.18 -6.47
C ILE A 37 -5.26 2.44 -5.60
N GLY A 38 -5.49 3.60 -6.19
CA GLY A 38 -5.61 4.88 -5.48
C GLY A 38 -5.97 5.98 -6.46
N ASP A 39 -6.10 7.22 -5.97
CA ASP A 39 -6.33 8.40 -6.80
C ASP A 39 -7.53 8.23 -7.75
N MET A 40 -8.55 7.54 -7.27
CA MET A 40 -9.83 7.27 -7.96
C MET A 40 -10.89 6.78 -6.96
N PRO A 41 -12.22 6.93 -7.27
CA PRO A 41 -12.77 7.49 -8.50
C PRO A 41 -12.95 9.01 -8.46
N TYR A 42 -12.61 9.70 -9.53
CA TYR A 42 -12.75 11.16 -9.67
C TYR A 42 -13.82 11.58 -10.68
N THR A 43 -14.25 10.65 -11.55
CA THR A 43 -15.24 10.86 -12.62
C THR A 43 -16.32 9.78 -12.60
N ASP A 44 -17.49 10.07 -13.21
CA ASP A 44 -18.57 9.09 -13.33
C ASP A 44 -18.10 7.80 -14.05
N THR A 45 -17.19 7.93 -15.01
CA THR A 45 -16.58 6.77 -15.69
C THR A 45 -15.79 5.90 -14.73
N GLU A 46 -14.98 6.49 -13.86
CA GLU A 46 -14.21 5.75 -12.85
C GLU A 46 -15.12 5.11 -11.81
N TYR A 47 -16.17 5.81 -11.36
CA TYR A 47 -17.21 5.22 -10.50
C TYR A 47 -17.82 3.96 -11.14
N ALA A 48 -18.16 4.02 -12.42
CA ALA A 48 -18.71 2.88 -13.14
C ALA A 48 -17.71 1.71 -13.28
N LEU A 49 -16.41 1.98 -13.41
CA LEU A 49 -15.37 0.95 -13.45
C LEU A 49 -15.19 0.22 -12.12
N LEU A 50 -15.41 0.92 -11.00
CA LEU A 50 -15.28 0.40 -9.63
C LEU A 50 -16.61 -0.09 -9.03
N GLU A 51 -17.74 0.14 -9.72
CA GLU A 51 -19.06 -0.21 -9.20
C GLU A 51 -19.18 -1.73 -8.95
N HIS A 52 -19.49 -2.09 -7.71
CA HIS A 52 -19.69 -3.49 -7.38
C HIS A 52 -21.15 -3.91 -7.66
N PRO A 53 -21.39 -5.09 -8.29
CA PRO A 53 -20.38 -6.09 -8.73
C PRO A 53 -19.95 -5.96 -10.19
N ASP A 54 -20.41 -4.95 -10.92
CA ASP A 54 -20.47 -4.95 -12.38
C ASP A 54 -19.35 -4.15 -13.08
N GLY A 55 -18.68 -3.27 -12.39
CA GLY A 55 -17.56 -2.49 -12.92
C GLY A 55 -16.41 -3.36 -13.42
N ALA A 56 -15.76 -2.95 -14.51
CA ALA A 56 -14.74 -3.76 -15.17
C ALA A 56 -13.52 -4.02 -14.24
N ILE A 57 -13.06 -3.00 -13.52
CA ILE A 57 -11.94 -3.13 -12.56
C ILE A 57 -12.39 -3.99 -11.37
N ALA A 58 -13.59 -3.74 -10.82
CA ALA A 58 -14.12 -4.55 -9.71
C ALA A 58 -14.23 -6.04 -10.08
N LYS A 59 -14.70 -6.36 -11.30
CA LYS A 59 -14.73 -7.74 -11.83
C LYS A 59 -13.34 -8.35 -11.96
N ALA A 60 -12.37 -7.59 -12.47
CA ALA A 60 -11.00 -8.06 -12.64
C ALA A 60 -10.35 -8.38 -11.29
N ILE A 61 -10.51 -7.50 -10.29
CA ILE A 61 -10.03 -7.74 -8.91
C ILE A 61 -10.68 -9.00 -8.33
N LYS A 62 -11.99 -9.13 -8.45
CA LYS A 62 -12.74 -10.30 -7.97
C LYS A 62 -12.29 -11.60 -8.65
N ALA A 63 -12.08 -11.58 -9.96
CA ALA A 63 -11.62 -12.74 -10.72
C ALA A 63 -10.21 -13.18 -10.31
N LEU A 64 -9.31 -12.23 -10.06
CA LEU A 64 -7.95 -12.48 -9.59
C LEU A 64 -7.92 -12.99 -8.14
N ASN A 65 -8.87 -12.53 -7.29
CA ASN A 65 -8.93 -12.82 -5.86
C ASN A 65 -7.58 -12.66 -5.14
N PRO A 66 -6.96 -11.47 -5.19
CA PRO A 66 -5.61 -11.28 -4.68
C PRO A 66 -5.54 -11.51 -3.15
N PRO A 67 -4.38 -11.92 -2.61
CA PRO A 67 -4.18 -12.08 -1.17
C PRO A 67 -4.33 -10.74 -0.43
N VAL A 68 -4.00 -9.62 -1.08
CA VAL A 68 -4.21 -8.26 -0.59
C VAL A 68 -4.48 -7.30 -1.75
N LEU A 69 -5.37 -6.35 -1.51
CA LEU A 69 -5.53 -5.11 -2.25
C LEU A 69 -5.04 -3.97 -1.36
N ILE A 70 -4.23 -3.08 -1.91
CA ILE A 70 -3.73 -1.89 -1.23
C ILE A 70 -4.38 -0.68 -1.89
N HIS A 71 -5.07 0.15 -1.08
CA HIS A 71 -5.64 1.41 -1.53
C HIS A 71 -4.81 2.57 -0.99
N LEU A 72 -4.29 3.40 -1.90
CA LEU A 72 -3.34 4.46 -1.60
C LEU A 72 -3.97 5.77 -1.08
N GLY A 73 -5.28 5.79 -0.91
CA GLY A 73 -5.98 7.04 -0.57
C GLY A 73 -6.56 7.72 -1.79
N ASP A 74 -6.97 8.95 -1.57
CA ASP A 74 -7.60 9.79 -2.59
C ASP A 74 -8.82 9.14 -3.24
N PHE A 75 -9.72 8.63 -2.38
CA PHE A 75 -10.99 8.02 -2.81
C PHE A 75 -12.01 9.07 -3.33
N LYS A 76 -11.63 10.32 -3.40
CA LYS A 76 -12.41 11.43 -3.95
C LYS A 76 -11.49 12.48 -4.57
N LYS A 77 -11.99 13.19 -5.58
CA LYS A 77 -11.26 14.34 -6.12
C LYS A 77 -11.15 15.50 -5.11
N GLY A 78 -10.07 16.27 -5.18
CA GLY A 78 -9.73 17.32 -4.24
C GLY A 78 -10.75 18.45 -4.09
N ARG A 79 -11.72 18.63 -5.03
CA ARG A 79 -12.78 19.66 -4.95
C ARG A 79 -14.08 19.17 -4.33
N LEU A 80 -14.18 17.90 -3.98
CA LEU A 80 -15.40 17.34 -3.41
C LEU A 80 -15.34 17.45 -1.89
N SER A 81 -16.40 18.05 -1.30
CA SER A 81 -16.47 18.24 0.17
C SER A 81 -16.42 16.92 0.93
N CYS A 82 -15.68 16.89 2.02
CA CYS A 82 -15.42 15.71 2.85
C CYS A 82 -16.58 15.43 3.81
N THR A 83 -17.76 15.08 3.30
CA THR A 83 -18.93 14.79 4.16
C THR A 83 -18.82 13.39 4.76
N ASP A 84 -19.50 13.18 5.90
CA ASP A 84 -19.55 11.87 6.56
C ASP A 84 -20.20 10.80 5.66
N GLU A 85 -21.19 11.18 4.87
CA GLU A 85 -21.86 10.31 3.91
C GLU A 85 -20.89 9.85 2.83
N LEU A 86 -20.10 10.78 2.28
CA LEU A 86 -19.08 10.46 1.29
C LEU A 86 -18.05 9.47 1.86
N TYR A 87 -17.57 9.69 3.08
CA TYR A 87 -16.63 8.76 3.73
C TYR A 87 -17.22 7.36 3.92
N LYS A 88 -18.49 7.26 4.34
CA LYS A 88 -19.17 5.96 4.48
C LYS A 88 -19.38 5.27 3.13
N ASP A 89 -19.71 6.03 2.08
CA ASP A 89 -19.89 5.49 0.73
C ASP A 89 -18.56 5.00 0.15
N SER A 90 -17.50 5.78 0.29
CA SER A 90 -16.15 5.39 -0.15
C SER A 90 -15.63 4.18 0.63
N TYR A 91 -15.85 4.13 1.95
CA TYR A 91 -15.54 2.94 2.75
C TYR A 91 -16.23 1.69 2.21
N ARG A 92 -17.55 1.77 1.90
CA ARG A 92 -18.31 0.64 1.34
C ARG A 92 -17.76 0.23 -0.03
N GLN A 93 -17.47 1.18 -0.90
CA GLN A 93 -16.89 0.90 -2.22
C GLN A 93 -15.55 0.16 -2.09
N ILE A 94 -14.62 0.69 -1.29
CA ILE A 94 -13.30 0.09 -1.05
C ILE A 94 -13.43 -1.30 -0.42
N ALA A 95 -14.32 -1.46 0.56
CA ALA A 95 -14.55 -2.74 1.22
C ALA A 95 -15.08 -3.83 0.27
N HIS A 96 -15.83 -3.44 -0.77
CA HIS A 96 -16.37 -4.38 -1.74
C HIS A 96 -15.37 -4.81 -2.81
N LEU A 97 -14.31 -4.06 -3.07
CA LEU A 97 -13.31 -4.41 -4.09
C LEU A 97 -12.57 -5.73 -3.77
N ASN A 98 -12.15 -5.91 -2.52
CA ASN A 98 -11.52 -7.15 -2.06
C ASN A 98 -11.89 -7.42 -0.58
N PRO A 99 -13.05 -8.00 -0.32
CA PRO A 99 -13.62 -8.07 1.02
C PRO A 99 -12.68 -8.70 2.05
N HIS A 100 -12.46 -7.97 3.14
CA HIS A 100 -11.62 -8.36 4.28
C HIS A 100 -10.13 -8.56 3.99
N LYS A 101 -9.67 -8.19 2.79
CA LYS A 101 -8.26 -8.27 2.38
C LYS A 101 -7.80 -6.95 1.72
N THR A 102 -8.30 -5.82 2.20
CA THR A 102 -7.94 -4.48 1.71
C THR A 102 -7.20 -3.72 2.80
N VAL A 103 -6.00 -3.22 2.48
CA VAL A 103 -5.27 -2.26 3.30
C VAL A 103 -5.44 -0.89 2.69
N TYR A 104 -5.81 0.11 3.49
CA TYR A 104 -5.99 1.48 3.07
C TYR A 104 -5.00 2.38 3.81
N THR A 105 -4.40 3.35 3.11
CA THR A 105 -3.63 4.46 3.65
C THR A 105 -4.23 5.78 3.16
N PRO A 106 -4.40 6.82 4.01
CA PRO A 106 -5.03 8.06 3.59
C PRO A 106 -4.18 8.90 2.64
N GLY A 107 -4.85 9.52 1.66
CA GLY A 107 -4.29 10.60 0.84
C GLY A 107 -4.60 11.98 1.41
N ASP A 108 -4.18 13.03 0.71
CA ASP A 108 -4.43 14.42 1.10
C ASP A 108 -5.87 14.85 0.80
N ASN A 109 -6.42 14.46 -0.34
CA ASN A 109 -7.83 14.70 -0.65
C ASN A 109 -8.77 14.10 0.39
N ASP A 110 -8.32 13.08 1.13
CA ASP A 110 -9.16 12.39 2.11
C ASP A 110 -9.32 13.19 3.40
N TRP A 111 -8.41 14.15 3.71
CA TRP A 111 -8.50 14.91 4.94
C TRP A 111 -7.78 16.28 4.93
N THR A 112 -6.49 16.42 4.54
CA THR A 112 -5.75 17.69 4.58
C THR A 112 -6.39 18.74 3.69
N ASP A 113 -6.91 18.32 2.55
CA ASP A 113 -7.51 19.19 1.53
C ASP A 113 -8.98 19.55 1.79
N CYS A 114 -9.56 19.04 2.88
CA CYS A 114 -10.98 19.22 3.18
C CYS A 114 -11.40 20.66 3.53
N ASP A 115 -10.45 21.56 3.63
CA ASP A 115 -10.67 22.98 3.93
C ASP A 115 -10.40 23.93 2.76
N ARG A 116 -10.08 23.42 1.57
CA ARG A 116 -9.76 24.22 0.39
C ARG A 116 -10.87 25.18 0.02
N PHE A 117 -10.49 26.39 -0.43
CA PHE A 117 -11.42 27.50 -0.74
C PHE A 117 -12.44 27.20 -1.85
N ASN A 118 -12.15 26.26 -2.73
CA ASN A 118 -12.99 25.89 -3.87
C ASN A 118 -14.04 24.81 -3.55
N MET A 119 -14.15 24.39 -2.29
CA MET A 119 -15.17 23.43 -1.84
C MET A 119 -16.50 24.14 -1.49
N SER A 120 -17.61 23.45 -1.74
CA SER A 120 -18.94 23.93 -1.35
C SER A 120 -19.13 23.95 0.18
N THR A 121 -18.55 23.00 0.87
CA THR A 121 -18.48 22.95 2.34
C THR A 121 -17.05 22.62 2.74
N ARG A 122 -16.49 23.43 3.61
CA ARG A 122 -15.12 23.31 4.09
C ARG A 122 -15.15 22.78 5.54
N TYR A 123 -14.27 21.85 5.82
CA TYR A 123 -14.15 21.20 7.12
C TYR A 123 -12.78 21.49 7.74
N ASP A 124 -12.66 21.33 9.05
CA ASP A 124 -11.39 21.30 9.76
C ASP A 124 -10.65 19.99 9.43
N GLU A 125 -9.38 20.05 9.04
CA GLU A 125 -8.60 18.90 8.57
C GLU A 125 -8.41 17.86 9.68
N LEU A 126 -8.11 18.30 10.91
CA LEU A 126 -7.90 17.39 12.03
C LEU A 126 -9.21 16.72 12.47
N GLU A 127 -10.33 17.43 12.38
CA GLU A 127 -11.65 16.85 12.59
C GLU A 127 -11.95 15.80 11.52
N ARG A 128 -11.61 16.07 10.24
CA ARG A 128 -11.79 15.08 9.16
C ARG A 128 -10.89 13.86 9.34
N LEU A 129 -9.64 14.05 9.73
CA LEU A 129 -8.74 12.95 10.07
C LEU A 129 -9.34 12.05 11.18
N ASN A 130 -9.89 12.66 12.23
CA ASN A 130 -10.54 11.90 13.30
C ASN A 130 -11.77 11.14 12.80
N THR A 131 -12.60 11.75 11.97
CA THR A 131 -13.77 11.10 11.36
C THR A 131 -13.36 9.95 10.44
N LEU A 132 -12.33 10.17 9.62
CA LEU A 132 -11.75 9.13 8.76
C LEU A 132 -11.25 7.95 9.59
N ARG A 133 -10.50 8.21 10.67
CA ARG A 133 -10.02 7.17 11.61
C ARG A 133 -11.18 6.34 12.18
N GLN A 134 -12.29 6.99 12.58
CA GLN A 134 -13.46 6.28 13.09
C GLN A 134 -14.14 5.39 12.04
N ILE A 135 -14.24 5.86 10.78
CA ILE A 135 -14.95 5.12 9.73
C ILE A 135 -14.08 4.00 9.15
N PHE A 136 -12.79 4.26 8.86
CA PHE A 136 -11.95 3.32 8.15
C PHE A 136 -11.16 2.38 9.07
N PHE A 137 -10.87 2.78 10.31
CA PHE A 137 -9.95 2.06 11.18
C PHE A 137 -10.55 1.58 12.50
N HIS A 138 -11.66 2.18 12.97
CA HIS A 138 -12.28 1.79 14.26
C HIS A 138 -13.61 1.06 14.13
N GLN A 139 -14.34 1.22 13.01
CA GLN A 139 -15.61 0.53 12.84
C GLN A 139 -15.39 -0.97 12.64
N ASP A 140 -16.15 -1.75 13.41
CA ASP A 140 -16.18 -3.22 13.35
C ASP A 140 -14.80 -3.88 13.36
N GLN A 141 -13.85 -3.27 14.07
CA GLN A 141 -12.53 -3.84 14.30
C GLN A 141 -11.85 -4.30 13.01
N PHE A 142 -11.64 -3.34 12.09
CA PHE A 142 -10.84 -3.57 10.89
C PHE A 142 -11.44 -4.57 9.90
N GLN A 143 -12.72 -4.43 9.59
CA GLN A 143 -13.37 -5.30 8.58
C GLN A 143 -12.61 -5.33 7.25
N LEU A 144 -11.94 -4.23 6.86
CA LEU A 144 -11.12 -4.17 5.65
C LEU A 144 -9.99 -5.20 5.64
N THR A 145 -9.33 -5.46 6.80
CA THR A 145 -8.11 -6.25 6.91
C THR A 145 -8.29 -7.59 7.64
N LYS A 146 -9.51 -7.95 8.00
CA LYS A 146 -9.83 -9.10 8.88
C LYS A 146 -9.21 -10.42 8.45
N ASN A 147 -9.06 -10.64 7.14
CA ASN A 147 -8.54 -11.89 6.58
C ASN A 147 -7.10 -11.76 6.06
N ILE A 148 -6.34 -10.74 6.47
CA ILE A 148 -4.90 -10.64 6.19
C ILE A 148 -4.15 -11.23 7.39
N PRO A 149 -3.52 -12.42 7.23
CA PRO A 149 -2.87 -13.10 8.36
C PRO A 149 -1.71 -12.29 8.93
N GLY A 150 -1.65 -12.18 10.27
CA GLY A 150 -0.53 -11.56 10.95
C GLY A 150 -0.39 -10.05 10.75
N LEU A 151 -1.41 -9.38 10.17
CA LEU A 151 -1.38 -7.93 10.06
C LEU A 151 -1.45 -7.31 11.46
N ILE A 152 -0.53 -6.38 11.72
CA ILE A 152 -0.51 -5.55 12.92
C ILE A 152 -0.63 -4.09 12.55
N ARG A 153 -1.14 -3.27 13.47
CA ARG A 153 -1.24 -1.82 13.36
C ARG A 153 -0.26 -1.15 14.31
N GLN A 154 0.23 0.03 13.93
CA GLN A 154 1.08 0.83 14.81
C GLN A 154 0.25 1.41 15.95
N GLU A 155 0.73 1.27 17.18
CA GLU A 155 0.12 1.95 18.32
C GLU A 155 0.26 3.47 18.18
N GLY A 156 -0.84 4.19 18.35
CA GLY A 156 -0.90 5.65 18.23
C GLY A 156 -1.03 6.18 16.79
N LEU A 157 -0.69 5.42 15.77
CA LEU A 157 -0.90 5.77 14.35
C LEU A 157 -1.54 4.58 13.62
N ILE A 158 -2.84 4.41 13.82
CA ILE A 158 -3.61 3.23 13.43
C ILE A 158 -3.67 3.01 11.92
N GLU A 159 -3.42 4.03 11.11
CA GLU A 159 -3.35 3.99 9.65
C GLU A 159 -2.18 3.13 9.17
N ASN A 160 -1.11 3.09 9.95
CA ASN A 160 0.06 2.30 9.63
C ASN A 160 -0.18 0.82 9.92
N ALA A 161 0.11 -0.01 8.93
CA ALA A 161 -0.01 -1.46 9.00
C ALA A 161 1.30 -2.13 8.62
N LEU A 162 1.57 -3.32 9.18
CA LEU A 162 2.68 -4.19 8.80
C LEU A 162 2.15 -5.63 8.69
N TRP A 163 2.49 -6.31 7.59
CA TRP A 163 2.09 -7.69 7.33
C TRP A 163 3.08 -8.39 6.41
N LYS A 164 2.87 -9.69 6.23
CA LYS A 164 3.73 -10.52 5.36
C LYS A 164 2.88 -11.37 4.41
N ILE A 165 3.30 -11.46 3.15
CA ILE A 165 2.76 -12.40 2.17
C ILE A 165 3.93 -13.14 1.51
N GLY A 166 3.98 -14.46 1.68
CA GLY A 166 5.08 -15.27 1.17
C GLY A 166 6.44 -14.73 1.64
N PRO A 167 7.38 -14.46 0.73
CA PRO A 167 8.71 -13.96 1.07
C PRO A 167 8.80 -12.43 1.22
N VAL A 168 7.69 -11.70 1.12
CA VAL A 168 7.65 -10.22 1.11
C VAL A 168 7.05 -9.68 2.40
N VAL A 169 7.69 -8.67 3.00
CA VAL A 169 7.15 -7.90 4.14
C VAL A 169 6.70 -6.54 3.65
N PHE A 170 5.53 -6.11 4.08
CA PHE A 170 4.85 -4.89 3.68
C PHE A 170 4.65 -3.96 4.87
N ALA A 171 4.72 -2.66 4.63
CA ALA A 171 4.17 -1.67 5.56
C ALA A 171 3.50 -0.52 4.82
N THR A 172 2.39 -0.01 5.40
CA THR A 172 1.87 1.32 5.07
C THR A 172 2.44 2.35 6.02
N LEU A 173 2.69 3.55 5.50
CA LEU A 173 3.05 4.76 6.23
C LEU A 173 2.03 5.84 5.89
N HIS A 174 1.49 6.52 6.88
CA HIS A 174 0.59 7.65 6.66
C HIS A 174 1.40 8.89 6.29
N ILE A 175 1.60 9.10 5.00
CA ILE A 175 2.30 10.25 4.40
C ILE A 175 1.37 10.82 3.32
N PRO A 176 0.54 11.83 3.62
CA PRO A 176 -0.32 12.50 2.65
C PRO A 176 0.46 13.46 1.76
N GLY A 177 -0.14 13.93 0.69
CA GLY A 177 0.32 15.07 -0.11
C GLY A 177 0.42 16.38 0.68
N THR A 178 0.37 17.51 -0.02
CA THR A 178 0.34 18.85 0.61
C THR A 178 1.51 19.08 1.59
N ASN A 179 2.74 18.67 1.15
CA ASN A 179 3.97 18.72 1.96
C ASN A 179 3.84 17.95 3.29
N ASN A 180 3.33 16.73 3.22
CA ASN A 180 3.03 15.88 4.38
C ASN A 180 2.04 16.54 5.36
N GLY A 181 1.01 17.25 4.81
CA GLY A 181 0.00 17.96 5.59
C GLY A 181 0.50 19.21 6.33
N ARG A 182 1.64 19.80 5.89
CA ARG A 182 2.21 21.00 6.50
C ARG A 182 1.84 22.29 5.77
N ASN A 183 1.38 22.19 4.53
CA ASN A 183 0.95 23.30 3.72
C ASN A 183 -0.59 23.40 3.68
N GLU A 184 -1.10 24.57 3.29
CA GLU A 184 -2.54 24.82 3.08
C GLU A 184 -3.42 24.54 4.30
N ILE A 185 -2.92 24.68 5.52
CA ILE A 185 -3.71 24.55 6.76
C ILE A 185 -4.57 25.81 6.89
N LEU A 186 -5.85 25.71 6.52
CA LEU A 186 -6.71 26.88 6.36
C LEU A 186 -7.83 26.98 7.42
N ARG A 187 -8.17 25.89 8.11
CA ARG A 187 -9.23 25.86 9.13
C ARG A 187 -8.80 25.29 10.47
N SER A 188 -7.94 24.31 10.50
CA SER A 188 -7.42 23.78 11.74
C SER A 188 -6.54 24.80 12.49
N ASN A 189 -6.38 24.60 13.78
CA ASN A 189 -5.35 25.33 14.50
C ASN A 189 -3.97 24.94 13.94
N LEU A 190 -3.21 25.92 13.48
CA LEU A 190 -1.93 25.71 12.81
C LEU A 190 -0.94 24.89 13.67
N GLU A 191 -0.80 25.23 14.94
CA GLU A 191 0.12 24.53 15.83
C GLU A 191 -0.31 23.05 16.02
N ALA A 192 -1.61 22.81 16.23
CA ALA A 192 -2.12 21.45 16.38
C ALA A 192 -1.95 20.61 15.09
N ALA A 193 -2.12 21.21 13.92
CA ALA A 193 -1.91 20.52 12.64
C ALA A 193 -0.43 20.20 12.41
N LEU A 194 0.47 21.12 12.76
CA LEU A 194 1.90 20.89 12.69
C LEU A 194 2.37 19.86 13.74
N ASP A 195 1.77 19.85 14.94
CA ASP A 195 2.05 18.82 15.96
C ASP A 195 1.63 17.43 15.49
N GLU A 196 0.50 17.30 14.78
CA GLU A 196 0.08 16.05 14.15
C GLU A 196 1.07 15.62 13.06
N ALA A 197 1.56 16.54 12.23
CA ALA A 197 2.57 16.23 11.20
C ALA A 197 3.89 15.76 11.82
N ASP A 198 4.39 16.44 12.86
CA ASP A 198 5.62 16.04 13.57
C ASP A 198 5.45 14.68 14.27
N TYR A 199 4.26 14.41 14.83
CA TYR A 199 3.95 13.13 15.43
C TYR A 199 3.95 11.98 14.40
N ARG A 200 3.36 12.23 13.19
CA ARG A 200 3.39 11.25 12.09
C ARG A 200 4.81 10.98 11.62
N ASP A 201 5.64 12.01 11.45
CA ASP A 201 7.03 11.86 11.05
C ASP A 201 7.80 10.95 12.01
N GLN A 202 7.73 11.23 13.30
CA GLN A 202 8.40 10.43 14.34
C GLN A 202 7.85 8.99 14.40
N SER A 203 6.56 8.82 14.20
CA SER A 203 5.91 7.52 14.21
C SER A 203 6.29 6.70 12.97
N ASN A 204 6.29 7.32 11.79
CA ASN A 204 6.69 6.71 10.53
C ASN A 204 8.17 6.28 10.55
N GLU A 205 9.06 7.10 11.11
CA GLU A 205 10.48 6.73 11.28
C GLU A 205 10.61 5.44 12.09
N LYS A 206 9.97 5.37 13.25
CA LYS A 206 9.99 4.17 14.11
C LYS A 206 9.38 2.96 13.41
N TRP A 207 8.29 3.18 12.66
CA TRP A 207 7.61 2.09 11.96
C TRP A 207 8.44 1.54 10.80
N LEU A 208 9.12 2.40 10.06
CA LEU A 208 10.03 1.98 9.01
C LEU A 208 11.21 1.15 9.58
N GLN A 209 11.75 1.52 10.74
CA GLN A 209 12.76 0.72 11.44
C GLN A 209 12.21 -0.66 11.84
N GLN A 210 10.97 -0.75 12.33
CA GLN A 210 10.31 -2.01 12.66
C GLN A 210 10.07 -2.87 11.42
N LEU A 211 9.68 -2.27 10.29
CA LEU A 211 9.53 -2.97 9.02
C LEU A 211 10.82 -3.70 8.63
N PHE A 212 11.96 -3.00 8.61
CA PHE A 212 13.23 -3.61 8.22
C PHE A 212 13.72 -4.65 9.23
N ALA A 213 13.48 -4.47 10.52
CA ALA A 213 13.73 -5.49 11.54
C ALA A 213 12.88 -6.75 11.31
N ALA A 214 11.59 -6.59 11.00
CA ALA A 214 10.70 -7.72 10.67
C ALA A 214 11.08 -8.42 9.35
N ALA A 215 11.79 -7.70 8.46
CA ALA A 215 12.16 -8.18 7.13
C ALA A 215 13.54 -8.88 7.07
N GLU A 216 14.22 -9.13 8.19
CA GLU A 216 15.57 -9.71 8.20
C GLU A 216 15.66 -10.99 7.35
N SER A 217 14.69 -11.90 7.48
CA SER A 217 14.59 -13.15 6.71
C SER A 217 13.80 -13.03 5.41
N ALA A 218 13.19 -11.87 5.11
CA ALA A 218 12.41 -11.66 3.90
C ALA A 218 13.29 -11.58 2.66
N GLN A 219 12.70 -11.80 1.47
CA GLN A 219 13.39 -11.64 0.19
C GLN A 219 13.16 -10.25 -0.43
N ALA A 220 12.09 -9.55 -0.03
CA ALA A 220 11.82 -8.17 -0.43
C ALA A 220 11.03 -7.43 0.65
N VAL A 221 11.06 -6.10 0.55
CA VAL A 221 10.26 -5.16 1.35
C VAL A 221 9.40 -4.32 0.39
N VAL A 222 8.16 -4.06 0.77
CA VAL A 222 7.26 -3.13 0.11
C VAL A 222 6.83 -2.05 1.10
N ILE A 223 7.12 -0.79 0.76
CA ILE A 223 6.78 0.40 1.54
C ILE A 223 5.70 1.15 0.78
N VAL A 224 4.58 1.43 1.43
CA VAL A 224 3.40 2.02 0.79
C VAL A 224 2.98 3.30 1.51
N PHE A 225 2.75 4.36 0.76
CA PHE A 225 2.19 5.62 1.24
C PHE A 225 1.46 6.33 0.10
N HIS A 226 0.87 7.49 0.36
CA HIS A 226 0.14 8.23 -0.68
C HIS A 226 1.05 9.16 -1.49
N ALA A 227 1.75 10.09 -0.82
CA ALA A 227 2.46 11.21 -1.44
C ALA A 227 3.60 10.80 -2.40
N ASP A 228 3.82 11.56 -3.47
CA ASP A 228 5.03 11.41 -4.29
C ASP A 228 6.24 12.11 -3.63
N LEU A 229 7.10 11.33 -2.99
CA LEU A 229 8.32 11.84 -2.36
C LEU A 229 9.41 12.20 -3.38
N PHE A 230 9.22 11.88 -4.66
CA PHE A 230 10.23 12.02 -5.71
C PHE A 230 9.98 13.25 -6.61
N ASP A 231 8.76 13.79 -6.60
CA ASP A 231 8.35 14.99 -7.33
C ASP A 231 8.17 16.18 -6.37
N PHE A 232 9.21 16.54 -5.65
CA PHE A 232 9.17 17.65 -4.69
C PHE A 232 10.43 18.53 -4.79
N ASP A 233 10.33 19.78 -4.31
CA ASP A 233 11.44 20.75 -4.28
C ASP A 233 12.54 20.28 -3.31
N HIS A 234 13.54 19.58 -3.85
CA HIS A 234 14.66 19.05 -3.10
C HIS A 234 15.62 20.10 -2.55
N ASP A 235 15.47 21.37 -2.92
CA ASP A 235 16.34 22.46 -2.46
C ASP A 235 15.98 22.94 -1.05
N LYS A 236 14.75 22.65 -0.59
CA LYS A 236 14.35 23.00 0.77
C LYS A 236 15.02 22.12 1.83
N PRO A 237 15.35 22.67 3.01
CA PRO A 237 15.88 21.87 4.13
C PRO A 237 14.81 20.89 4.64
N ALA A 238 15.22 19.84 5.35
CA ALA A 238 14.29 19.01 6.11
C ALA A 238 13.56 19.87 7.16
N CYS A 239 12.32 19.48 7.48
CA CYS A 239 11.57 20.14 8.54
C CYS A 239 12.25 19.95 9.90
N SER A 240 12.18 20.98 10.74
CA SER A 240 12.71 20.99 12.09
C SER A 240 11.76 21.75 13.03
N ALA A 241 12.04 21.72 14.33
CA ALA A 241 11.26 22.47 15.32
C ALA A 241 11.25 23.99 15.06
N GLU A 242 12.34 24.52 14.45
CA GLU A 242 12.48 25.95 14.10
C GLU A 242 11.90 26.29 12.72
N ASN A 243 11.70 25.30 11.87
CA ASN A 243 11.15 25.48 10.53
C ASN A 243 10.22 24.31 10.17
N ARG A 244 8.93 24.46 10.48
CA ARG A 244 7.91 23.43 10.35
C ARG A 244 7.09 23.52 9.04
N THR A 245 7.17 24.65 8.31
CA THR A 245 6.36 24.93 7.11
C THR A 245 7.19 25.24 5.86
N GLU A 246 8.26 26.07 5.96
CA GLU A 246 9.14 26.41 4.84
C GLU A 246 10.25 25.36 4.64
N CYS A 247 9.88 24.10 4.60
CA CYS A 247 10.76 22.95 4.62
C CYS A 247 10.24 21.85 3.67
N ASP A 248 11.07 20.85 3.40
CA ASP A 248 10.68 19.61 2.70
C ASP A 248 10.19 18.58 3.73
N GLY A 249 8.87 18.43 3.85
CA GLY A 249 8.21 17.50 4.78
C GLY A 249 8.44 16.03 4.47
N TYR A 250 9.02 15.72 3.32
CA TYR A 250 9.31 14.35 2.89
C TYR A 250 10.78 13.95 3.05
N ARG A 251 11.68 14.93 3.21
CA ARG A 251 13.12 14.72 3.14
C ARG A 251 13.63 13.70 4.14
N MET A 252 13.20 13.79 5.39
CA MET A 252 13.64 12.87 6.45
C MET A 252 13.29 11.41 6.09
N LEU A 253 12.05 11.15 5.67
CA LEU A 253 11.59 9.80 5.31
C LEU A 253 12.25 9.32 4.01
N ARG A 254 12.39 10.19 3.01
CA ARG A 254 13.11 9.87 1.78
C ARG A 254 14.56 9.45 2.03
N ASP A 255 15.27 10.20 2.87
CA ASP A 255 16.67 9.88 3.21
C ASP A 255 16.77 8.59 4.05
N LEU A 256 15.80 8.35 4.94
CA LEU A 256 15.72 7.11 5.71
C LEU A 256 15.42 5.89 4.81
N ILE A 257 14.51 6.00 3.86
CA ILE A 257 14.24 4.94 2.87
C ILE A 257 15.50 4.62 2.06
N LYS A 258 16.21 5.65 1.58
CA LYS A 258 17.49 5.47 0.84
C LYS A 258 18.52 4.72 1.68
N SER A 259 18.75 5.14 2.92
CA SER A 259 19.73 4.55 3.80
C SER A 259 19.39 3.11 4.18
N THR A 260 18.13 2.83 4.51
CA THR A 260 17.67 1.49 4.88
C THR A 260 17.66 0.52 3.68
N ALA A 261 17.26 0.98 2.50
CA ALA A 261 17.36 0.18 1.27
C ALA A 261 18.81 -0.19 0.96
N THR A 262 19.73 0.76 1.07
CA THR A 262 21.18 0.52 0.89
C THR A 262 21.72 -0.54 1.86
N GLN A 263 21.25 -0.53 3.12
CA GLN A 263 21.68 -1.50 4.14
C GLN A 263 21.03 -2.87 3.94
N PHE A 264 19.77 -2.92 3.52
CA PHE A 264 19.01 -4.15 3.32
C PHE A 264 19.52 -5.00 2.16
N LYS A 265 20.01 -4.38 1.09
CA LYS A 265 20.62 -5.01 -0.11
C LYS A 265 19.74 -5.98 -0.91
N LYS A 266 18.54 -6.29 -0.44
CA LYS A 266 17.53 -7.06 -1.16
C LYS A 266 16.52 -6.07 -1.78
N PRO A 267 15.67 -6.51 -2.73
CA PRO A 267 14.69 -5.63 -3.37
C PRO A 267 13.81 -4.89 -2.38
N VAL A 268 13.70 -3.58 -2.56
CA VAL A 268 12.77 -2.68 -1.86
C VAL A 268 11.90 -2.01 -2.92
N LEU A 269 10.59 -2.10 -2.79
CA LEU A 269 9.63 -1.39 -3.62
C LEU A 269 8.92 -0.33 -2.79
N VAL A 270 9.03 0.92 -3.22
CA VAL A 270 8.20 2.03 -2.74
C VAL A 270 7.01 2.17 -3.67
N ILE A 271 5.81 2.27 -3.11
CA ILE A 271 4.56 2.46 -3.87
C ILE A 271 3.88 3.72 -3.37
N HIS A 272 3.52 4.59 -4.30
CA HIS A 272 2.80 5.83 -4.02
C HIS A 272 1.82 6.19 -5.14
N GLY A 273 1.00 7.20 -4.93
CA GLY A 273 0.11 7.86 -5.88
C GLY A 273 0.39 9.35 -5.95
N ASP A 274 -0.64 10.18 -5.82
CA ASP A 274 -0.60 11.65 -5.66
C ASP A 274 -0.10 12.42 -6.91
N THR A 275 0.27 11.73 -7.99
CA THR A 275 0.75 12.37 -9.23
C THR A 275 0.29 11.64 -10.48
N LEU A 276 0.19 12.41 -11.59
CA LEU A 276 -0.40 11.98 -12.87
C LEU A 276 0.37 10.86 -13.59
N ALA A 277 1.62 10.58 -13.22
CA ALA A 277 2.44 9.59 -13.89
C ALA A 277 2.11 8.16 -13.43
N TYR A 278 2.10 7.21 -14.37
CA TYR A 278 2.08 5.77 -14.06
C TYR A 278 3.42 5.17 -14.49
N CYS A 279 4.18 4.60 -13.57
CA CYS A 279 5.52 4.11 -13.89
C CYS A 279 6.09 3.15 -12.85
N LEU A 280 7.02 2.28 -13.31
CA LEU A 280 7.89 1.47 -12.45
C LEU A 280 9.35 1.74 -12.82
N ASN A 281 10.14 2.34 -11.92
CA ASN A 281 11.56 2.63 -12.20
C ASN A 281 12.46 2.46 -10.96
N GLN A 282 13.75 2.70 -11.15
CA GLN A 282 14.74 2.83 -10.09
C GLN A 282 15.10 4.32 -9.97
N PRO A 283 14.57 5.03 -8.96
CA PRO A 283 14.71 6.49 -8.88
C PRO A 283 16.14 6.95 -8.56
N TYR A 284 16.99 6.05 -8.07
CA TYR A 284 18.38 6.33 -7.71
C TYR A 284 19.34 5.30 -8.32
N THR A 285 20.20 5.71 -9.22
CA THR A 285 21.18 4.83 -9.87
C THR A 285 22.18 4.22 -8.90
N GLU A 286 22.49 4.95 -7.81
CA GLU A 286 23.39 4.52 -6.74
C GLU A 286 22.75 3.51 -5.75
N ILE A 287 21.43 3.30 -5.79
CA ILE A 287 20.70 2.35 -4.95
C ILE A 287 19.91 1.39 -5.85
N PRO A 288 20.57 0.46 -6.55
CA PRO A 288 19.94 -0.34 -7.59
C PRO A 288 18.91 -1.37 -7.08
N ASN A 289 18.83 -1.60 -5.80
CA ASN A 289 17.80 -2.44 -5.18
C ASN A 289 16.54 -1.67 -4.75
N LEU A 290 16.51 -0.34 -4.89
CA LEU A 290 15.34 0.49 -4.61
C LEU A 290 14.55 0.76 -5.89
N TRP A 291 13.30 0.31 -5.88
CA TRP A 291 12.32 0.49 -6.95
C TRP A 291 11.22 1.44 -6.50
N ARG A 292 10.63 2.17 -7.47
CA ARG A 292 9.49 3.05 -7.26
C ARG A 292 8.36 2.65 -8.22
N LEU A 293 7.18 2.43 -7.69
CA LEU A 293 5.92 2.39 -8.43
C LEU A 293 5.13 3.66 -8.10
N ASN A 294 4.93 4.52 -9.10
CA ASN A 294 3.84 5.47 -9.09
C ASN A 294 2.62 4.73 -9.67
N ALA A 295 1.61 4.49 -8.84
CA ALA A 295 0.48 3.63 -9.19
C ALA A 295 -0.45 4.29 -10.20
N SER A 296 -1.33 3.48 -10.79
CA SER A 296 -2.39 3.95 -11.68
C SER A 296 -3.43 4.79 -10.93
N GLY A 297 -4.01 5.77 -11.60
CA GLY A 297 -5.03 6.68 -11.08
C GLY A 297 -4.88 8.10 -11.64
N ASP A 298 -5.36 9.07 -10.90
CA ASP A 298 -5.19 10.51 -11.05
C ASP A 298 -5.47 11.03 -12.48
N TYR A 299 -6.69 10.75 -12.98
CA TYR A 299 -7.23 11.23 -14.27
C TYR A 299 -6.56 10.71 -15.55
N LYS A 300 -5.40 10.04 -15.49
CA LYS A 300 -4.68 9.66 -16.71
C LYS A 300 -4.70 8.17 -17.00
N TYR A 301 -4.11 7.35 -16.19
CA TYR A 301 -4.13 5.90 -16.39
C TYR A 301 -5.05 5.24 -15.37
N ILE A 302 -6.31 5.01 -15.77
CA ILE A 302 -7.37 4.52 -14.89
C ILE A 302 -7.46 3.00 -14.98
N ASP A 303 -6.80 2.32 -14.05
CA ASP A 303 -6.83 0.88 -13.86
C ASP A 303 -6.42 0.55 -12.41
N ALA A 304 -6.43 -0.71 -12.02
CA ALA A 304 -5.72 -1.19 -10.84
C ALA A 304 -4.34 -1.72 -11.26
N SER A 305 -3.31 -1.41 -10.49
CA SER A 305 -1.94 -1.89 -10.73
C SER A 305 -1.77 -3.30 -10.19
N GLN A 306 -1.56 -4.28 -11.06
CA GLN A 306 -1.18 -5.65 -10.68
C GLN A 306 0.33 -5.73 -10.52
N VAL A 307 0.79 -6.01 -9.31
CA VAL A 307 2.22 -6.12 -8.97
C VAL A 307 2.58 -7.57 -8.74
N LEU A 308 3.65 -8.02 -9.38
CA LEU A 308 4.25 -9.33 -9.18
C LEU A 308 5.70 -9.17 -8.70
N PHE A 309 6.03 -9.78 -7.57
CA PHE A 309 7.41 -9.97 -7.12
C PHE A 309 7.87 -11.38 -7.50
N ASP A 310 8.98 -11.49 -8.24
CA ASP A 310 9.64 -12.73 -8.59
C ASP A 310 11.07 -12.74 -8.05
N PRO A 311 11.36 -13.51 -7.00
CA PRO A 311 12.68 -13.57 -6.37
C PRO A 311 13.75 -14.20 -7.26
N GLU A 312 13.38 -14.94 -8.30
CA GLU A 312 14.32 -15.56 -9.24
C GLU A 312 14.80 -14.56 -10.30
N ASN A 313 14.00 -13.53 -10.61
CA ASN A 313 14.38 -12.47 -11.56
C ASN A 313 15.18 -11.37 -10.85
N LYS A 314 16.48 -11.55 -10.73
CA LYS A 314 17.35 -10.58 -10.01
C LYS A 314 17.49 -9.23 -10.71
N ALA A 315 17.33 -9.19 -12.03
CA ALA A 315 17.47 -7.95 -12.80
C ALA A 315 16.20 -7.07 -12.70
N MET A 316 15.03 -7.70 -12.66
CA MET A 316 13.73 -7.03 -12.56
C MET A 316 12.81 -7.82 -11.60
N PRO A 317 13.04 -7.70 -10.29
CA PRO A 317 12.30 -8.50 -9.31
C PRO A 317 10.83 -8.11 -9.19
N PHE A 318 10.46 -6.91 -9.65
CA PHE A 318 9.09 -6.44 -9.71
C PHE A 318 8.65 -6.22 -11.14
N THR A 319 7.45 -6.70 -11.48
CA THR A 319 6.76 -6.36 -12.73
C THR A 319 5.38 -5.81 -12.40
N VAL A 320 4.95 -4.79 -13.13
CA VAL A 320 3.67 -4.11 -12.92
C VAL A 320 2.94 -3.96 -14.24
N THR A 321 1.66 -4.33 -14.22
CA THR A 321 0.75 -4.15 -15.36
C THR A 321 -0.58 -3.61 -14.86
N GLY A 322 -1.31 -2.90 -15.72
CA GLY A 322 -2.73 -2.65 -15.50
C GLY A 322 -3.47 -3.97 -15.37
N LEU A 323 -4.35 -4.10 -14.39
CA LEU A 323 -5.09 -5.33 -14.14
C LEU A 323 -6.12 -5.62 -15.24
N HIS A 324 -6.82 -4.58 -15.70
CA HIS A 324 -7.88 -4.69 -16.68
C HIS A 324 -7.36 -4.67 -18.13
N ASP A 325 -6.50 -3.72 -18.46
CA ASP A 325 -6.02 -3.55 -19.84
C ASP A 325 -4.67 -4.24 -20.13
N GLN A 326 -4.02 -4.79 -19.10
CA GLN A 326 -2.75 -5.55 -19.18
C GLN A 326 -1.56 -4.74 -19.71
N LYS A 327 -1.64 -3.40 -19.72
CA LYS A 327 -0.50 -2.57 -20.14
C LYS A 327 0.59 -2.56 -19.08
N PRO A 328 1.86 -2.78 -19.46
CA PRO A 328 2.97 -2.69 -18.53
C PRO A 328 3.18 -1.25 -18.07
N ALA A 329 3.59 -1.08 -16.81
CA ALA A 329 4.00 0.23 -16.31
C ALA A 329 5.25 0.70 -17.06
N PRO A 330 5.25 1.95 -17.59
CA PRO A 330 6.44 2.53 -18.21
C PRO A 330 7.63 2.60 -17.26
N ALA A 331 8.85 2.51 -17.80
CA ALA A 331 10.07 2.67 -17.00
C ALA A 331 10.44 4.14 -16.73
N VAL A 332 9.73 5.07 -17.34
CA VAL A 332 9.93 6.52 -17.17
C VAL A 332 8.67 7.10 -16.53
N CYS A 333 8.86 7.84 -15.45
CA CYS A 333 7.78 8.58 -14.80
C CYS A 333 7.59 9.93 -15.49
N ASP A 334 6.76 9.91 -16.53
CA ASP A 334 6.43 11.08 -17.34
C ASP A 334 4.89 11.14 -17.47
N ASP A 335 4.31 12.19 -17.02
CA ASP A 335 2.87 12.41 -17.00
C ASP A 335 2.28 12.66 -18.39
N SER A 336 3.12 12.88 -19.41
CA SER A 336 2.71 13.04 -20.80
C SER A 336 2.45 11.73 -21.55
N ILE A 337 2.86 10.59 -21.01
CA ILE A 337 2.71 9.26 -21.64
C ILE A 337 1.23 8.89 -21.83
N PHE A 338 0.39 9.23 -20.85
CA PHE A 338 -1.05 8.97 -20.90
C PHE A 338 -1.82 10.28 -20.99
N GLY A 339 -2.83 10.29 -21.87
CA GLY A 339 -3.78 11.42 -21.96
C GLY A 339 -4.78 11.41 -20.81
N PHE A 340 -5.36 12.56 -20.49
CA PHE A 340 -6.48 12.62 -19.55
C PHE A 340 -7.65 11.76 -20.03
N VAL A 341 -8.27 11.02 -19.12
CA VAL A 341 -9.53 10.33 -19.40
C VAL A 341 -10.61 11.41 -19.61
N THR A 342 -10.95 11.61 -20.87
CA THR A 342 -12.05 12.52 -21.22
C THR A 342 -13.37 11.87 -20.79
N GLN A 343 -14.19 12.60 -20.05
CA GLN A 343 -15.58 12.19 -19.85
C GLN A 343 -16.24 12.00 -21.23
N PRO A 344 -16.94 10.87 -21.48
CA PRO A 344 -17.78 10.78 -22.67
C PRO A 344 -18.74 11.97 -22.64
N PRO A 345 -19.01 12.62 -23.81
CA PRO A 345 -19.97 13.71 -23.84
C PRO A 345 -21.27 13.22 -23.19
N LEU A 346 -21.76 13.97 -22.21
CA LEU A 346 -23.06 13.71 -21.58
C LEU A 346 -24.06 13.51 -22.71
N MET A 347 -24.60 12.31 -22.85
CA MET A 347 -25.73 12.07 -23.75
C MET A 347 -26.85 12.98 -23.25
N LYS A 348 -27.19 13.98 -24.08
CA LYS A 348 -28.29 14.91 -23.83
C LYS A 348 -29.64 14.19 -23.89
#